data_d4ea1802cc8a75c16566bfefd407dd17
#
_entry.id   d4ea1802cc8a75c16566bfefd407dd17
#
_cell.length_a   1.000
_cell.length_b   1.000
_cell.length_c   1.000
_cell.angle_alpha   90.00
_cell.angle_beta   90.00
_cell.angle_gamma   90.00
#
_symmetry.space_group_name_H-M   'P 1'
#
loop_
_entity.id
_entity.type
_entity.pdbx_description
1 polymer ?
#
loop_
_entity_poly.entity_id
_entity_poly.type
_entity_poly.pdbx_seq_one_letter_code
_entity_poly.pdbx_strand_id
1 'polypeptide(L)'
;MYEGSITIDEELLELSQILPYEKVQVVNITNGARLETYTIPGERGSRICCMNGAAARLTHVDDRVIIISYAEMTPEEARNHKPNVVIVDEDNNPKDIVSGTIYAQKYDLETGLPQ
;
A
#
# COMPACT_ATOMS: atom_id res chain seq x y z
N MET A 1 10.77 19.38 -5.99
CA MET A 1 9.95 19.50 -7.20
C MET A 1 8.90 18.42 -7.24
N TYR A 2 7.71 18.76 -7.61
CA TYR A 2 6.63 17.80 -7.68
C TYR A 2 6.85 16.78 -8.78
N GLU A 3 6.74 15.52 -8.44
CA GLU A 3 6.98 14.42 -9.38
C GLU A 3 5.74 13.55 -9.60
N GLY A 4 4.76 13.61 -8.72
CA GLY A 4 3.57 12.81 -8.84
C GLY A 4 2.92 12.55 -7.50
N SER A 5 1.80 11.85 -7.55
CA SER A 5 1.05 11.44 -6.38
C SER A 5 0.28 10.17 -6.71
N ILE A 6 -0.32 9.58 -5.69
CA ILE A 6 -1.22 8.44 -5.88
C ILE A 6 -2.54 8.73 -5.18
N THR A 7 -3.62 8.71 -5.95
CA THR A 7 -4.97 8.88 -5.39
C THR A 7 -5.51 7.52 -5.01
N ILE A 8 -5.88 7.38 -3.74
CA ILE A 8 -6.37 6.11 -3.19
C ILE A 8 -7.70 6.38 -2.49
N ASP A 9 -8.66 5.52 -2.72
CA ASP A 9 -9.95 5.53 -2.03
C ASP A 9 -9.73 5.80 -0.52
N GLU A 10 -10.41 6.81 0.00
CA GLU A 10 -10.28 7.21 1.40
C GLU A 10 -10.52 6.04 2.35
N GLU A 11 -11.47 5.16 2.04
CA GLU A 11 -11.72 3.99 2.88
C GLU A 11 -10.53 3.04 2.92
N LEU A 12 -9.86 2.84 1.79
CA LEU A 12 -8.67 1.99 1.76
C LEU A 12 -7.51 2.61 2.55
N LEU A 13 -7.37 3.93 2.49
CA LEU A 13 -6.39 4.63 3.32
C LEU A 13 -6.69 4.43 4.80
N GLU A 14 -7.94 4.56 5.17
CA GLU A 14 -8.39 4.40 6.55
C GLU A 14 -8.15 2.98 7.06
N LEU A 15 -8.53 1.97 6.26
CA LEU A 15 -8.33 0.57 6.62
C LEU A 15 -6.85 0.21 6.78
N SER A 16 -6.00 0.78 5.94
CA SER A 16 -4.56 0.52 6.00
C SER A 16 -3.82 1.42 6.99
N GLN A 17 -4.52 2.40 7.57
CA GLN A 17 -3.94 3.40 8.47
C GLN A 17 -2.85 4.24 7.81
N ILE A 18 -2.97 4.45 6.52
CA ILE A 18 -2.14 5.40 5.80
C ILE A 18 -2.87 6.73 5.77
N LEU A 19 -2.20 7.78 6.21
CA LEU A 19 -2.81 9.11 6.28
C LEU A 19 -2.86 9.78 4.91
N PRO A 20 -3.86 10.65 4.67
CA PRO A 20 -3.83 11.50 3.50
C PRO A 20 -2.53 12.32 3.46
N TYR A 21 -1.94 12.43 2.27
CA TYR A 21 -0.70 13.17 2.00
C TYR A 21 0.53 12.57 2.66
N GLU A 22 0.43 11.36 3.16
CA GLU A 22 1.57 10.64 3.71
C GLU A 22 2.47 10.13 2.58
N LYS A 23 3.79 10.20 2.81
CA LYS A 23 4.77 9.63 1.89
C LYS A 23 4.68 8.12 1.92
N VAL A 24 4.63 7.54 0.73
CA VAL A 24 4.57 6.09 0.56
C VAL A 24 5.54 5.64 -0.51
N GLN A 25 5.91 4.38 -0.45
CA GLN A 25 6.61 3.72 -1.54
C GLN A 25 5.60 2.88 -2.31
N VAL A 26 5.65 2.98 -3.63
CA VAL A 26 4.80 2.17 -4.51
C VAL A 26 5.72 1.20 -5.25
N VAL A 27 5.44 -0.08 -5.09
CA VAL A 27 6.18 -1.14 -5.79
C VAL A 27 5.24 -1.74 -6.82
N ASN A 28 5.61 -1.64 -8.09
CA ASN A 28 4.84 -2.25 -9.16
C ASN A 28 5.30 -3.68 -9.36
N ILE A 29 4.47 -4.63 -8.96
CA ILE A 29 4.81 -6.06 -9.02
C ILE A 29 4.88 -6.51 -10.48
N THR A 30 4.07 -5.92 -11.33
CA THR A 30 3.95 -6.34 -12.73
C THR A 30 5.23 -6.06 -13.52
N ASN A 31 5.87 -4.90 -13.30
CA ASN A 31 7.05 -4.49 -14.07
C ASN A 31 8.32 -4.29 -13.23
N GLY A 32 8.22 -4.44 -11.92
CA GLY A 32 9.37 -4.28 -11.04
C GLY A 32 9.75 -2.84 -10.71
N ALA A 33 9.01 -1.85 -11.20
CA ALA A 33 9.31 -0.46 -10.91
C ALA A 33 9.00 -0.14 -9.45
N ARG A 34 9.74 0.83 -8.90
CA ARG A 34 9.60 1.25 -7.52
C ARG A 34 9.75 2.76 -7.47
N LEU A 35 8.85 3.43 -6.76
CA LEU A 35 8.90 4.88 -6.64
C LEU A 35 8.41 5.34 -5.27
N GLU A 36 8.78 6.55 -4.90
CA GLU A 36 8.25 7.21 -3.72
C GLU A 36 7.33 8.35 -4.15
N THR A 37 6.22 8.48 -3.48
CA THR A 37 5.26 9.53 -3.74
C THR A 37 4.43 9.80 -2.48
N TYR A 38 3.34 10.53 -2.60
CA TYR A 38 2.45 10.78 -1.48
C TYR A 38 1.02 10.48 -1.88
N THR A 39 0.19 10.21 -0.88
CA THR A 39 -1.20 9.85 -1.09
C THR A 39 -2.11 11.06 -1.21
N ILE A 40 -3.14 10.94 -2.03
CA ILE A 40 -4.24 11.90 -2.08
C ILE A 40 -5.51 11.07 -1.84
N PRO A 41 -6.38 11.48 -0.90
CA PRO A 41 -7.61 10.74 -0.67
C PRO A 41 -8.55 10.86 -1.86
N GLY A 42 -8.99 9.74 -2.38
CA GLY A 42 -10.01 9.67 -3.41
C GLY A 42 -11.39 9.49 -2.81
N GLU A 43 -12.40 9.59 -3.63
CA GLU A 43 -13.78 9.46 -3.17
C GLU A 43 -13.99 8.16 -2.41
N ARG A 44 -14.58 8.27 -1.22
CA ARG A 44 -14.82 7.15 -0.34
C ARG A 44 -15.73 6.12 -1.01
N GLY A 45 -15.29 4.89 -1.06
CA GLY A 45 -16.03 3.79 -1.66
C GLY A 45 -15.83 3.66 -3.16
N SER A 46 -15.07 4.55 -3.79
CA SER A 46 -14.81 4.51 -5.23
C SER A 46 -13.87 3.39 -5.66
N ARG A 47 -13.09 2.87 -4.74
CA ARG A 47 -12.03 1.87 -5.00
C ARG A 47 -10.95 2.38 -5.93
N ILE A 48 -10.82 3.70 -6.05
CA ILE A 48 -9.81 4.29 -6.93
C ILE A 48 -8.40 4.03 -6.42
N CYS A 49 -7.52 3.74 -7.33
CA CYS A 49 -6.08 3.71 -7.12
C CYS A 49 -5.46 4.24 -8.41
N CYS A 50 -5.07 5.49 -8.40
CA CYS A 50 -4.65 6.19 -9.62
C CYS A 50 -3.33 6.90 -9.42
N MET A 51 -2.35 6.58 -10.26
CA MET A 51 -1.07 7.28 -10.28
C MET A 51 -1.23 8.57 -11.05
N ASN A 52 -0.72 9.65 -10.51
CA ASN A 52 -0.83 10.98 -11.09
C ASN A 52 0.55 11.54 -11.46
N GLY A 53 0.57 12.44 -12.46
CA GLY A 53 1.78 13.16 -12.83
C GLY A 53 2.88 12.22 -13.37
N ALA A 54 4.12 12.55 -13.08
CA ALA A 54 5.26 11.77 -13.55
C ALA A 54 5.25 10.32 -13.06
N ALA A 55 4.65 10.06 -11.90
CA ALA A 55 4.52 8.71 -11.35
C ALA A 55 3.73 7.79 -12.28
N ALA A 56 2.81 8.33 -13.08
CA ALA A 56 2.01 7.55 -14.01
C ALA A 56 2.83 6.87 -15.10
N ARG A 57 4.06 7.32 -15.33
CA ARG A 57 4.94 6.70 -16.34
C ARG A 57 5.37 5.29 -15.93
N LEU A 58 5.33 4.97 -14.66
CA LEU A 58 5.81 3.71 -14.12
C LEU A 58 4.70 2.67 -13.90
N THR A 59 3.48 3.02 -14.26
CA THR A 59 2.34 2.12 -14.09
C THR A 59 1.42 2.19 -15.31
N HIS A 60 0.75 1.07 -15.55
CA HIS A 60 -0.31 0.97 -16.56
C HIS A 60 -1.56 0.47 -15.87
N VAL A 61 -2.70 0.71 -16.48
CA VAL A 61 -3.97 0.16 -16.00
C VAL A 61 -3.83 -1.36 -15.88
N ASP A 62 -4.36 -1.91 -14.80
CA ASP A 62 -4.30 -3.33 -14.45
C ASP A 62 -2.95 -3.82 -13.91
N ASP A 63 -1.97 -2.95 -13.78
CA ASP A 63 -0.75 -3.30 -13.05
C ASP A 63 -1.08 -3.54 -11.57
N ARG A 64 -0.38 -4.49 -10.97
CA ARG A 64 -0.49 -4.76 -9.54
C ARG A 64 0.58 -3.99 -8.79
N VAL A 65 0.16 -3.28 -7.74
CA VAL A 65 1.09 -2.50 -6.93
C VAL A 65 0.95 -2.85 -5.46
N ILE A 66 2.04 -2.66 -4.73
CA ILE A 66 2.05 -2.69 -3.27
C ILE A 66 2.36 -1.27 -2.82
N ILE A 67 1.54 -0.76 -1.92
CA ILE A 67 1.72 0.58 -1.36
C ILE A 67 2.16 0.43 0.08
N ILE A 68 3.31 0.99 0.42
CA ILE A 68 3.95 0.77 1.71
C ILE A 68 4.22 2.11 2.38
N SER A 69 3.74 2.25 3.61
CA SER A 69 4.12 3.36 4.47
C SER A 69 5.17 2.89 5.47
N TYR A 70 6.03 3.81 5.89
CA TYR A 70 7.12 3.51 6.79
C TYR A 70 7.07 4.42 8.00
N ALA A 71 7.61 3.95 9.11
CA ALA A 71 7.74 4.74 10.31
C ALA A 71 9.08 4.47 10.96
N GLU A 72 9.63 5.47 11.60
CA GLU A 72 10.83 5.30 12.42
C GLU A 72 10.41 4.87 13.81
N MET A 73 11.08 3.87 14.33
CA MET A 73 10.75 3.29 15.63
C MET A 73 12.01 2.91 16.37
N THR A 74 11.94 3.00 17.70
CA THR A 74 12.96 2.38 18.54
C THR A 74 12.85 0.87 18.43
N PRO A 75 13.89 0.11 18.77
CA PRO A 75 13.81 -1.35 18.76
C PRO A 75 12.64 -1.89 19.60
N GLU A 76 12.36 -1.26 20.73
CA GLU A 76 11.26 -1.68 21.58
C GLU A 76 9.90 -1.44 20.92
N GLU A 77 9.72 -0.26 20.35
CA GLU A 77 8.50 0.04 19.61
C GLU A 77 8.31 -0.93 18.45
N ALA A 78 9.38 -1.21 17.72
CA ALA A 78 9.33 -2.13 16.59
C ALA A 78 8.92 -3.54 16.99
N ARG A 79 9.41 -4.01 18.14
CA ARG A 79 9.05 -5.34 18.63
C ARG A 79 7.57 -5.45 18.99
N ASN A 80 6.96 -4.36 19.40
CA ASN A 80 5.55 -4.32 19.78
C ASN A 80 4.63 -3.82 18.67
N HIS A 81 5.22 -3.42 17.54
CA HIS A 81 4.44 -2.91 16.42
C HIS A 81 3.67 -4.03 15.71
N LYS A 82 2.43 -3.74 15.41
CA LYS A 82 1.56 -4.66 14.66
C LYS A 82 1.23 -3.99 13.34
N PRO A 83 1.90 -4.38 12.25
CA PRO A 83 1.62 -3.78 10.95
C PRO A 83 0.19 -4.09 10.50
N ASN A 84 -0.37 -3.15 9.77
CA ASN A 84 -1.71 -3.26 9.25
C ASN A 84 -1.64 -3.46 7.74
N VAL A 85 -2.10 -4.60 7.26
CA VAL A 85 -2.03 -4.94 5.85
C VAL A 85 -3.44 -5.17 5.31
N VAL A 86 -3.79 -4.41 4.28
CA VAL A 86 -5.07 -4.57 3.59
C VAL A 86 -4.80 -5.25 2.25
N ILE A 87 -5.38 -6.42 2.08
CA ILE A 87 -5.28 -7.18 0.82
C ILE A 87 -6.57 -6.94 0.05
N VAL A 88 -6.43 -6.56 -1.22
CA VAL A 88 -7.59 -6.25 -2.06
C VAL A 88 -7.72 -7.26 -3.19
N ASP A 89 -8.94 -7.37 -3.71
CA ASP A 89 -9.22 -8.17 -4.89
C ASP A 89 -8.99 -7.38 -6.19
N GLU A 90 -9.38 -7.96 -7.31
CA GLU A 90 -9.18 -7.35 -8.64
C GLU A 90 -9.90 -6.01 -8.82
N ASP A 91 -10.95 -5.78 -8.04
CA ASP A 91 -11.72 -4.54 -8.09
C ASP A 91 -11.34 -3.58 -6.96
N ASN A 92 -10.22 -3.84 -6.28
CA ASN A 92 -9.74 -3.08 -5.14
C ASN A 92 -10.67 -3.14 -3.93
N ASN A 93 -11.56 -4.10 -3.88
CA ASN A 93 -12.35 -4.33 -2.67
C ASN A 93 -11.50 -5.01 -1.61
N PRO A 94 -11.61 -4.59 -0.34
CA PRO A 94 -10.90 -5.27 0.73
C PRO A 94 -11.30 -6.74 0.78
N LYS A 95 -10.32 -7.60 0.66
CA LYS A 95 -10.49 -9.05 0.67
C LYS A 95 -10.11 -9.61 2.02
N ASP A 96 -9.08 -9.03 2.65
CA ASP A 96 -8.61 -9.44 3.95
C ASP A 96 -7.89 -8.28 4.61
N ILE A 97 -7.99 -8.19 5.92
CA ILE A 97 -7.27 -7.19 6.71
C ILE A 97 -6.49 -7.96 7.75
N VAL A 98 -5.16 -7.96 7.58
CA VAL A 98 -4.27 -8.63 8.50
C VAL A 98 -3.69 -7.60 9.45
N SER A 99 -4.05 -7.70 10.71
CA SER A 99 -3.52 -6.82 11.75
C SER A 99 -2.78 -7.71 12.74
N GLY A 100 -1.56 -7.32 13.06
CA GLY A 100 -0.73 -8.08 13.97
C GLY A 100 0.59 -8.47 13.35
N THR A 101 1.35 -9.32 14.02
CA THR A 101 2.69 -9.69 13.58
C THR A 101 2.60 -10.60 12.36
N ILE A 102 2.77 -10.03 11.20
CA ILE A 102 2.87 -10.79 9.95
C ILE A 102 3.95 -11.87 10.09
N TYR A 103 5.03 -11.57 10.79
CA TYR A 103 6.12 -12.49 11.02
C TYR A 103 5.71 -13.74 11.81
N ALA A 104 4.74 -13.61 12.68
CA ALA A 104 4.27 -14.74 13.47
C ALA A 104 3.40 -15.69 12.66
N GLN A 105 2.90 -15.25 11.52
CA GLN A 105 2.05 -16.05 10.67
C GLN A 105 2.82 -16.91 9.68
N LYS A 106 4.12 -16.68 9.52
CA LYS A 106 4.98 -17.43 8.60
C LYS A 106 4.41 -17.52 7.19
N TYR A 107 4.81 -16.61 6.35
CA TYR A 107 4.40 -16.63 4.96
C TYR A 107 5.19 -17.67 4.19
N ASP A 108 4.53 -18.32 3.23
CA ASP A 108 5.21 -19.12 2.24
C ASP A 108 6.00 -18.17 1.33
N LEU A 109 7.29 -18.40 1.19
CA LEU A 109 8.17 -17.52 0.42
C LEU A 109 7.92 -17.58 -1.08
N GLU A 110 7.35 -18.68 -1.58
CA GLU A 110 7.05 -18.82 -3.00
C GLU A 110 5.73 -18.20 -3.39
N THR A 111 4.70 -18.36 -2.57
CA THR A 111 3.36 -17.91 -2.90
C THR A 111 3.00 -16.57 -2.25
N GLY A 112 3.73 -16.18 -1.19
CA GLY A 112 3.39 -14.98 -0.41
C GLY A 112 2.15 -15.14 0.44
N LEU A 113 1.63 -16.37 0.58
CA LEU A 113 0.43 -16.64 1.35
C LEU A 113 0.78 -17.11 2.76
N PRO A 114 -0.07 -16.82 3.76
CA PRO A 114 0.13 -17.35 5.11
C PRO A 114 0.11 -18.87 5.10
N GLN A 115 1.01 -19.44 5.85
CA GLN A 115 1.06 -20.89 6.02
C GLN A 115 0.00 -21.38 6.99
#